data_350dd78b0003feb00d277e97b6a4dc6f
#
_entry.id   350dd78b0003feb00d277e97b6a4dc6f
#
_cell.length_a   1.000
_cell.length_b   1.000
_cell.length_c   1.000
_cell.angle_alpha   90.00
_cell.angle_beta   90.00
_cell.angle_gamma   90.00
#
_symmetry.space_group_name_H-M   'P 1'
#
loop_
_entity.id
_entity.type
_entity.pdbx_description
1 polymer ?
#
loop_
_entity_poly.entity_id
_entity_poly.type
_entity_poly.pdbx_seq_one_letter_code
_entity_poly.pdbx_strand_id
1 'polypeptide(L)'
;MALTNSTELAGRMARLRSHGLTRDPASMTREPDGVWFYQQIDLGMNYRMTELQAALGLSQLSRLDDYVARRHELAHCYDEKLASLPIVLPHQSKDGRSALHLYPIWIDPSQVNRSAVFDRMRRSNIGVNVHYIPVYTQPYHRQRRTFSSADFPASERYYAGALSLPMFASMTEHQRDQVIAALAEAVRS
;
A
#
# COMPACT_ATOMS: atom_id res chain seq x y z
N MET A 1 8.35 7.53 -3.41
CA MET A 1 9.74 8.02 -3.15
C MET A 1 10.60 6.81 -2.83
N ALA A 2 11.85 6.76 -3.33
CA ALA A 2 12.83 5.74 -2.97
C ALA A 2 13.88 6.38 -2.04
N LEU A 3 14.23 5.69 -0.95
CA LEU A 3 15.19 6.14 0.06
C LEU A 3 16.30 5.10 0.23
N THR A 4 17.53 5.57 0.44
CA THR A 4 18.67 4.69 0.67
C THR A 4 19.76 5.40 1.49
N ASN A 5 20.51 4.63 2.26
CA ASN A 5 21.73 5.09 2.95
C ASN A 5 23.01 4.83 2.12
N SER A 6 22.90 4.19 0.95
CA SER A 6 24.01 3.97 0.03
C SER A 6 24.15 5.16 -0.91
N THR A 7 25.32 5.83 -0.85
CA THR A 7 25.67 6.95 -1.75
C THR A 7 25.69 6.50 -3.22
N GLU A 8 26.20 5.30 -3.49
CA GLU A 8 26.25 4.73 -4.83
C GLU A 8 24.84 4.55 -5.42
N LEU A 9 23.92 3.92 -4.65
CA LEU A 9 22.54 3.74 -5.07
C LEU A 9 21.82 5.09 -5.23
N ALA A 10 22.06 6.06 -4.35
CA ALA A 10 21.48 7.41 -4.47
C ALA A 10 21.92 8.07 -5.80
N GLY A 11 23.19 8.02 -6.13
CA GLY A 11 23.73 8.53 -7.40
C GLY A 11 23.13 7.83 -8.62
N ARG A 12 23.03 6.50 -8.58
CA ARG A 12 22.42 5.72 -9.65
C ARG A 12 20.93 6.03 -9.84
N MET A 13 20.16 6.11 -8.75
CA MET A 13 18.74 6.48 -8.80
C MET A 13 18.54 7.90 -9.36
N ALA A 14 19.39 8.85 -8.98
CA ALA A 14 19.34 10.22 -9.49
C ALA A 14 19.60 10.29 -11.01
N ARG A 15 20.54 9.49 -11.55
CA ARG A 15 20.78 9.38 -12.99
C ARG A 15 19.61 8.71 -13.71
N LEU A 16 19.16 7.56 -13.21
CA LEU A 16 18.07 6.80 -13.84
C LEU A 16 16.76 7.59 -13.88
N ARG A 17 16.48 8.41 -12.87
CA ARG A 17 15.34 9.33 -12.83
C ARG A 17 15.35 10.35 -13.97
N SER A 18 16.53 10.68 -14.51
CA SER A 18 16.76 11.73 -15.50
C SER A 18 17.45 11.16 -16.75
N HIS A 19 16.81 10.19 -17.40
CA HIS A 19 17.24 9.56 -18.66
C HIS A 19 18.59 8.85 -18.63
N GLY A 20 19.19 8.59 -17.46
CA GLY A 20 20.54 8.03 -17.35
C GLY A 20 21.66 8.98 -17.75
N LEU A 21 21.40 10.29 -17.63
CA LEU A 21 22.34 11.34 -18.00
C LEU A 21 23.31 11.67 -16.86
N THR A 22 24.56 11.99 -17.23
CA THR A 22 25.55 12.57 -16.33
C THR A 22 26.15 13.85 -16.89
N ARG A 23 26.51 14.77 -16.00
CA ARG A 23 27.38 15.94 -16.26
C ARG A 23 28.66 15.89 -15.46
N ASP A 24 28.87 14.82 -14.71
CA ASP A 24 30.08 14.60 -13.94
C ASP A 24 31.22 14.11 -14.85
N PRO A 25 32.30 14.91 -15.04
CA PRO A 25 33.42 14.53 -15.90
C PRO A 25 34.07 13.19 -15.50
N ALA A 26 34.07 12.83 -14.21
CA ALA A 26 34.64 11.57 -13.74
C ALA A 26 33.84 10.34 -14.20
N SER A 27 32.60 10.54 -14.58
CA SER A 27 31.69 9.49 -15.07
C SER A 27 31.57 9.50 -16.61
N MET A 28 32.18 10.45 -17.30
CA MET A 28 32.12 10.58 -18.75
C MET A 28 33.19 9.73 -19.44
N THR A 29 32.93 9.36 -20.69
CA THR A 29 33.84 8.57 -21.53
C THR A 29 34.75 9.43 -22.44
N ARG A 30 34.46 10.75 -22.49
CA ARG A 30 35.30 11.74 -23.22
C ARG A 30 35.18 13.10 -22.56
N GLU A 31 36.14 13.98 -22.82
CA GLU A 31 36.14 15.36 -22.34
C GLU A 31 34.94 16.15 -22.89
N PRO A 32 34.34 17.01 -22.04
CA PRO A 32 33.29 17.92 -22.46
C PRO A 32 33.77 18.92 -23.52
N ASP A 33 33.00 19.13 -24.58
CA ASP A 33 33.25 20.13 -25.64
C ASP A 33 32.56 21.49 -25.37
N GLY A 34 31.96 21.62 -24.17
CA GLY A 34 31.36 22.87 -23.68
C GLY A 34 30.52 22.68 -22.43
N VAL A 35 30.09 23.78 -21.84
CA VAL A 35 29.28 23.79 -20.59
C VAL A 35 27.91 23.13 -20.73
N TRP A 36 27.43 22.96 -21.91
CA TRP A 36 26.16 22.26 -22.24
C TRP A 36 26.30 20.76 -22.32
N PHE A 37 27.55 20.22 -22.34
CA PHE A 37 27.82 18.83 -22.62
C PHE A 37 27.28 17.91 -21.50
N TYR A 38 26.76 16.78 -21.89
CA TYR A 38 26.36 15.68 -21.03
C TYR A 38 26.46 14.36 -21.79
N GLN A 39 26.49 13.26 -21.06
CA GLN A 39 26.46 11.92 -21.67
C GLN A 39 25.34 11.09 -21.07
N GLN A 40 24.73 10.26 -21.90
CA GLN A 40 23.86 9.19 -21.43
C GLN A 40 24.71 7.94 -21.21
N ILE A 41 24.86 7.53 -19.96
CA ILE A 41 25.68 6.37 -19.58
C ILE A 41 24.86 5.21 -19.05
N ASP A 42 23.56 5.42 -18.82
CA ASP A 42 22.59 4.42 -18.39
C ASP A 42 21.31 4.56 -19.21
N LEU A 43 20.54 3.47 -19.36
CA LEU A 43 19.16 3.56 -19.84
C LEU A 43 18.26 4.00 -18.70
N GLY A 44 17.88 5.27 -18.70
CA GLY A 44 17.04 5.85 -17.67
C GLY A 44 15.64 6.24 -18.15
N MET A 45 14.87 6.84 -17.26
CA MET A 45 13.47 7.24 -17.46
C MET A 45 13.29 8.72 -17.17
N ASN A 46 12.13 9.27 -17.48
CA ASN A 46 11.74 10.61 -17.07
C ASN A 46 10.85 10.54 -15.83
N TYR A 47 11.47 10.34 -14.65
CA TYR A 47 10.79 10.17 -13.37
C TYR A 47 11.02 11.36 -12.43
N ARG A 48 11.08 12.55 -13.00
CA ARG A 48 11.22 13.80 -12.24
C ARG A 48 9.86 14.21 -11.69
N MET A 49 9.84 14.56 -10.41
CA MET A 49 8.67 15.14 -9.75
C MET A 49 8.49 16.58 -10.25
N THR A 50 7.26 16.98 -10.54
CA THR A 50 6.95 18.38 -10.86
C THR A 50 6.91 19.22 -9.59
N GLU A 51 7.07 20.53 -9.72
CA GLU A 51 6.96 21.48 -8.60
C GLU A 51 5.61 21.39 -7.88
N LEU A 52 4.52 21.20 -8.62
CA LEU A 52 3.17 21.02 -8.06
C LEU A 52 3.09 19.74 -7.20
N GLN A 53 3.65 18.64 -7.69
CA GLN A 53 3.71 17.38 -6.93
C GLN A 53 4.61 17.52 -5.69
N ALA A 54 5.73 18.24 -5.81
CA ALA A 54 6.63 18.48 -4.70
C ALA A 54 5.97 19.35 -3.62
N ALA A 55 5.29 20.43 -4.00
CA ALA A 55 4.57 21.32 -3.09
C ALA A 55 3.44 20.57 -2.35
N LEU A 56 2.66 19.75 -3.08
CA LEU A 56 1.62 18.92 -2.46
C LEU A 56 2.23 17.91 -1.50
N GLY A 57 3.30 17.21 -1.91
CA GLY A 57 4.00 16.24 -1.08
C GLY A 57 4.54 16.86 0.21
N LEU A 58 5.14 18.03 0.13
CA LEU A 58 5.65 18.77 1.29
C LEU A 58 4.51 19.16 2.25
N SER A 59 3.40 19.67 1.71
CA SER A 59 2.22 20.00 2.49
C SER A 59 1.59 18.78 3.18
N GLN A 60 1.61 17.60 2.55
CA GLN A 60 1.11 16.36 3.17
C GLN A 60 2.08 15.85 4.25
N LEU A 61 3.39 15.98 4.01
CA LEU A 61 4.43 15.51 4.94
C LEU A 61 4.33 16.23 6.31
N SER A 62 4.00 17.52 6.33
CA SER A 62 3.86 18.29 7.58
C SER A 62 2.74 17.77 8.50
N ARG A 63 1.81 16.99 7.98
CA ARG A 63 0.66 16.40 8.71
C ARG A 63 0.79 14.89 8.93
N LEU A 64 1.93 14.29 8.53
CA LEU A 64 2.08 12.84 8.52
C LEU A 64 1.93 12.23 9.91
N ASP A 65 2.57 12.81 10.91
CA ASP A 65 2.57 12.29 12.29
C ASP A 65 1.16 12.32 12.89
N ASP A 66 0.41 13.39 12.69
CA ASP A 66 -0.98 13.51 13.14
C ASP A 66 -1.87 12.46 12.43
N TYR A 67 -1.67 12.25 11.13
CA TYR A 67 -2.43 11.26 10.37
C TYR A 67 -2.11 9.83 10.81
N VAL A 68 -0.86 9.53 11.11
CA VAL A 68 -0.45 8.22 11.63
C VAL A 68 -1.02 8.01 13.03
N ALA A 69 -0.93 9.01 13.92
CA ALA A 69 -1.52 8.93 15.26
C ALA A 69 -3.03 8.66 15.19
N ARG A 70 -3.75 9.40 14.34
CA ARG A 70 -5.20 9.20 14.17
C ARG A 70 -5.56 7.81 13.63
N ARG A 71 -4.76 7.27 12.71
CA ARG A 71 -4.96 5.89 12.22
C ARG A 71 -4.74 4.85 13.31
N HIS A 72 -3.79 5.05 14.22
CA HIS A 72 -3.60 4.18 15.38
C HIS A 72 -4.79 4.21 16.35
N GLU A 73 -5.37 5.39 16.62
CA GLU A 73 -6.59 5.51 17.45
C GLU A 73 -7.78 4.75 16.83
N LEU A 74 -7.99 4.91 15.52
CA LEU A 74 -9.05 4.20 14.81
C LEU A 74 -8.83 2.68 14.82
N ALA A 75 -7.58 2.22 14.58
CA ALA A 75 -7.23 0.80 14.61
C ALA A 75 -7.45 0.21 16.01
N HIS A 76 -7.00 0.89 17.07
CA HIS A 76 -7.23 0.46 18.45
C HIS A 76 -8.73 0.29 18.75
N CYS A 77 -9.55 1.24 18.34
CA CYS A 77 -11.00 1.14 18.51
C CYS A 77 -11.59 -0.05 17.71
N TYR A 78 -11.10 -0.31 16.49
CA TYR A 78 -11.50 -1.50 15.74
C TYR A 78 -11.06 -2.78 16.46
N ASP A 79 -9.81 -2.84 16.95
CA ASP A 79 -9.30 -4.00 17.69
C ASP A 79 -10.16 -4.34 18.90
N GLU A 80 -10.57 -3.33 19.68
CA GLU A 80 -11.42 -3.52 20.85
C GLU A 80 -12.85 -3.94 20.48
N LYS A 81 -13.49 -3.18 19.59
CA LYS A 81 -14.94 -3.36 19.30
C LYS A 81 -15.22 -4.57 18.40
N LEU A 82 -14.27 -5.01 17.61
CA LEU A 82 -14.42 -6.17 16.73
C LEU A 82 -13.90 -7.49 17.33
N ALA A 83 -13.24 -7.45 18.48
CA ALA A 83 -12.63 -8.63 19.13
C ALA A 83 -13.58 -9.82 19.35
N SER A 84 -14.87 -9.56 19.54
CA SER A 84 -15.88 -10.61 19.76
C SER A 84 -16.49 -11.19 18.49
N LEU A 85 -16.15 -10.67 17.32
CA LEU A 85 -16.68 -11.15 16.05
C LEU A 85 -15.88 -12.36 15.53
N PRO A 86 -16.50 -13.25 14.73
CA PRO A 86 -15.83 -14.42 14.16
C PRO A 86 -14.90 -14.04 12.97
N ILE A 87 -13.94 -13.17 13.24
CA ILE A 87 -12.96 -12.64 12.29
C ILE A 87 -11.57 -12.60 12.91
N VAL A 88 -10.54 -12.57 12.08
CA VAL A 88 -9.16 -12.36 12.54
C VAL A 88 -8.77 -10.91 12.26
N LEU A 89 -8.33 -10.20 13.30
CA LEU A 89 -7.87 -8.82 13.22
C LEU A 89 -6.41 -8.76 12.73
N PRO A 90 -5.97 -7.64 12.12
CA PRO A 90 -4.61 -7.51 11.61
C PRO A 90 -3.59 -7.50 12.73
N HIS A 91 -2.57 -8.36 12.63
CA HIS A 91 -1.46 -8.40 13.58
C HIS A 91 -0.57 -7.17 13.42
N GLN A 92 -0.27 -6.49 14.53
CA GLN A 92 0.73 -5.43 14.58
C GLN A 92 2.02 -5.96 15.21
N SER A 93 3.15 -5.84 14.48
CA SER A 93 4.46 -6.22 15.03
C SER A 93 4.87 -5.28 16.16
N LYS A 94 5.50 -5.85 17.20
CA LYS A 94 6.09 -5.07 18.30
C LYS A 94 7.43 -4.44 17.92
N ASP A 95 8.06 -4.94 16.86
CA ASP A 95 9.40 -4.53 16.41
C ASP A 95 9.38 -3.31 15.47
N GLY A 96 8.20 -2.77 15.19
CA GLY A 96 8.04 -1.62 14.32
C GLY A 96 6.70 -0.90 14.48
N ARG A 97 6.65 0.36 14.02
CA ARG A 97 5.43 1.15 13.98
C ARG A 97 4.92 1.27 12.55
N SER A 98 3.84 0.57 12.23
CA SER A 98 3.17 0.69 10.94
C SER A 98 2.47 2.05 10.82
N ALA A 99 2.44 2.64 9.62
CA ALA A 99 1.59 3.80 9.32
C ALA A 99 0.11 3.42 9.11
N LEU A 100 -0.23 2.13 9.20
CA LEU A 100 -1.60 1.61 9.09
C LEU A 100 -2.35 2.12 7.85
N HIS A 101 -1.72 1.94 6.68
CA HIS A 101 -2.34 2.35 5.41
C HIS A 101 -3.69 1.68 5.16
N LEU A 102 -3.80 0.39 5.52
CA LEU A 102 -5.00 -0.44 5.44
C LEU A 102 -5.31 -1.07 6.79
N TYR A 103 -6.58 -1.41 7.01
CA TYR A 103 -7.03 -2.26 8.12
C TYR A 103 -7.70 -3.52 7.57
N PRO A 104 -6.89 -4.54 7.14
CA PRO A 104 -7.41 -5.78 6.57
C PRO A 104 -7.79 -6.76 7.68
N ILE A 105 -9.05 -7.14 7.75
CA ILE A 105 -9.53 -8.28 8.54
C ILE A 105 -9.49 -9.55 7.69
N TRP A 106 -9.50 -10.70 8.34
CA TRP A 106 -9.66 -11.98 7.66
C TRP A 106 -10.90 -12.71 8.19
N ILE A 107 -11.76 -13.11 7.29
CA ILE A 107 -13.01 -13.84 7.54
C ILE A 107 -12.76 -15.30 7.20
N ASP A 108 -13.05 -16.21 8.12
CA ASP A 108 -12.89 -17.64 7.87
C ASP A 108 -13.93 -18.11 6.82
N PRO A 109 -13.49 -18.51 5.61
CA PRO A 109 -14.40 -18.92 4.56
C PRO A 109 -15.21 -20.18 4.89
N SER A 110 -14.77 -20.97 5.88
CA SER A 110 -15.52 -22.15 6.34
C SER A 110 -16.73 -21.79 7.22
N GLN A 111 -16.73 -20.60 7.80
CA GLN A 111 -17.79 -20.14 8.71
C GLN A 111 -18.68 -19.08 8.05
N VAL A 112 -18.09 -18.13 7.33
CA VAL A 112 -18.81 -16.98 6.77
C VAL A 112 -18.35 -16.72 5.34
N ASN A 113 -19.31 -16.53 4.44
CA ASN A 113 -19.01 -16.20 3.04
C ASN A 113 -18.56 -14.73 2.91
N ARG A 114 -17.27 -14.51 2.64
CA ARG A 114 -16.70 -13.17 2.44
C ARG A 114 -17.45 -12.34 1.39
N SER A 115 -17.87 -12.93 0.27
CA SER A 115 -18.60 -12.21 -0.78
C SER A 115 -19.95 -11.70 -0.28
N ALA A 116 -20.65 -12.49 0.52
CA ALA A 116 -21.90 -12.06 1.12
C ALA A 116 -21.67 -10.90 2.12
N VAL A 117 -20.60 -10.96 2.94
CA VAL A 117 -20.22 -9.86 3.83
C VAL A 117 -19.88 -8.61 3.02
N PHE A 118 -19.08 -8.74 1.97
CA PHE A 118 -18.75 -7.64 1.06
C PHE A 118 -20.01 -6.95 0.53
N ASP A 119 -20.95 -7.71 0.01
CA ASP A 119 -22.19 -7.19 -0.58
C ASP A 119 -23.08 -6.49 0.48
N ARG A 120 -23.18 -7.04 1.68
CA ARG A 120 -23.94 -6.44 2.79
C ARG A 120 -23.32 -5.10 3.21
N MET A 121 -22.00 -5.06 3.40
CA MET A 121 -21.28 -3.82 3.71
C MET A 121 -21.53 -2.75 2.65
N ARG A 122 -21.46 -3.13 1.36
CA ARG A 122 -21.73 -2.20 0.25
C ARG A 122 -23.17 -1.71 0.23
N ARG A 123 -24.17 -2.57 0.53
CA ARG A 123 -25.58 -2.16 0.67
C ARG A 123 -25.80 -1.19 1.84
N SER A 124 -25.02 -1.33 2.91
CA SER A 124 -25.00 -0.39 4.04
C SER A 124 -24.20 0.88 3.75
N ASN A 125 -23.83 1.15 2.49
CA ASN A 125 -23.03 2.28 2.04
C ASN A 125 -21.63 2.34 2.69
N ILE A 126 -21.05 1.19 3.06
CA ILE A 126 -19.69 1.09 3.59
C ILE A 126 -18.75 0.64 2.46
N GLY A 127 -17.74 1.46 2.18
CA GLY A 127 -16.74 1.21 1.14
C GLY A 127 -15.68 0.20 1.60
N VAL A 128 -15.90 -1.09 1.38
CA VAL A 128 -14.91 -2.14 1.63
C VAL A 128 -14.22 -2.57 0.33
N ASN A 129 -13.02 -3.15 0.44
CA ASN A 129 -12.26 -3.65 -0.71
C ASN A 129 -11.44 -4.90 -0.34
N VAL A 130 -10.95 -5.62 -1.35
CA VAL A 130 -10.05 -6.78 -1.19
C VAL A 130 -8.66 -6.41 -1.68
N HIS A 131 -7.68 -6.38 -0.79
CA HIS A 131 -6.28 -6.06 -1.08
C HIS A 131 -5.39 -7.28 -0.80
N TYR A 132 -4.94 -8.09 -1.84
CA TYR A 132 -5.32 -7.96 -3.25
C TYR A 132 -5.54 -9.34 -3.84
N ILE A 133 -6.07 -9.39 -5.09
CA ILE A 133 -6.05 -10.61 -5.89
C ILE A 133 -4.58 -11.03 -6.08
N PRO A 134 -4.20 -12.29 -5.83
CA PRO A 134 -2.82 -12.73 -5.97
C PRO A 134 -2.25 -12.44 -7.37
N VAL A 135 -1.08 -11.81 -7.41
CA VAL A 135 -0.48 -11.31 -8.66
C VAL A 135 -0.24 -12.42 -9.67
N TYR A 136 0.18 -13.61 -9.22
CA TYR A 136 0.44 -14.74 -10.10
C TYR A 136 -0.81 -15.27 -10.84
N THR A 137 -2.03 -14.96 -10.33
CA THR A 137 -3.30 -15.34 -10.99
C THR A 137 -3.65 -14.42 -12.16
N GLN A 138 -3.01 -13.26 -12.26
CA GLN A 138 -3.29 -12.29 -13.31
C GLN A 138 -2.82 -12.80 -14.69
N PRO A 139 -3.62 -12.60 -15.77
CA PRO A 139 -3.32 -13.14 -17.10
C PRO A 139 -1.91 -12.81 -17.60
N TYR A 140 -1.45 -11.58 -17.37
CA TYR A 140 -0.12 -11.13 -17.76
C TYR A 140 1.02 -12.00 -17.16
N HIS A 141 0.89 -12.36 -15.87
CA HIS A 141 1.90 -13.19 -15.18
C HIS A 141 1.77 -14.66 -15.55
N ARG A 142 0.55 -15.17 -15.68
CA ARG A 142 0.28 -16.56 -16.09
C ARG A 142 0.82 -16.90 -17.47
N GLN A 143 0.83 -15.95 -18.40
CA GLN A 143 1.40 -16.13 -19.74
C GLN A 143 2.93 -16.25 -19.75
N ARG A 144 3.61 -15.74 -18.71
CA ARG A 144 5.07 -15.69 -18.64
C ARG A 144 5.69 -16.78 -17.77
N ARG A 145 4.96 -17.25 -16.78
CA ARG A 145 5.40 -18.29 -15.85
C ARG A 145 4.23 -19.15 -15.43
N THR A 146 4.46 -20.46 -15.38
CA THR A 146 3.48 -21.40 -14.86
C THR A 146 3.61 -21.43 -13.34
N PHE A 147 2.68 -20.82 -12.66
CA PHE A 147 2.49 -20.91 -11.21
C PHE A 147 1.16 -21.59 -10.90
N SER A 148 1.12 -22.40 -9.86
CA SER A 148 -0.11 -22.98 -9.31
C SER A 148 -0.46 -22.36 -7.95
N SER A 149 -1.70 -22.51 -7.51
CA SER A 149 -2.11 -22.08 -6.17
C SER A 149 -1.35 -22.80 -5.06
N ALA A 150 -0.87 -24.03 -5.32
CA ALA A 150 -0.08 -24.83 -4.40
C ALA A 150 1.31 -24.21 -4.10
N ASP A 151 1.84 -23.38 -5.01
CA ASP A 151 3.12 -22.71 -4.83
C ASP A 151 3.02 -21.55 -3.82
N PHE A 152 1.78 -21.06 -3.54
CA PHE A 152 1.54 -19.88 -2.70
C PHE A 152 0.42 -20.09 -1.67
N PRO A 153 0.50 -21.12 -0.80
CA PRO A 153 -0.60 -21.46 0.10
C PRO A 153 -0.98 -20.34 1.09
N ALA A 154 0.00 -19.55 1.54
CA ALA A 154 -0.26 -18.42 2.42
C ALA A 154 -1.02 -17.29 1.71
N SER A 155 -0.68 -17.01 0.44
CA SER A 155 -1.35 -16.01 -0.38
C SER A 155 -2.79 -16.42 -0.70
N GLU A 156 -3.01 -17.68 -1.04
CA GLU A 156 -4.36 -18.24 -1.26
C GLU A 156 -5.22 -18.16 -0.01
N ARG A 157 -4.69 -18.61 1.13
CA ARG A 157 -5.39 -18.52 2.42
C ARG A 157 -5.75 -17.08 2.75
N TYR A 158 -4.81 -16.15 2.61
CA TYR A 158 -5.07 -14.73 2.86
C TYR A 158 -6.17 -14.20 1.94
N TYR A 159 -6.05 -14.41 0.64
CA TYR A 159 -7.00 -13.92 -0.36
C TYR A 159 -8.41 -14.48 -0.16
N ALA A 160 -8.53 -15.73 0.27
CA ALA A 160 -9.84 -16.37 0.49
C ALA A 160 -10.72 -15.62 1.50
N GLY A 161 -10.13 -14.98 2.53
CA GLY A 161 -10.89 -14.34 3.61
C GLY A 161 -10.62 -12.84 3.79
N ALA A 162 -9.63 -12.25 3.10
CA ALA A 162 -9.24 -10.86 3.33
C ALA A 162 -10.33 -9.85 2.91
N LEU A 163 -10.61 -8.89 3.79
CA LEU A 163 -11.48 -7.75 3.56
C LEU A 163 -10.92 -6.53 4.27
N SER A 164 -10.68 -5.43 3.56
CA SER A 164 -10.19 -4.19 4.15
C SER A 164 -11.33 -3.26 4.52
N LEU A 165 -11.35 -2.86 5.80
CA LEU A 165 -12.30 -1.89 6.32
C LEU A 165 -11.85 -0.45 6.01
N PRO A 166 -12.78 0.51 5.87
CA PRO A 166 -12.44 1.91 5.72
C PRO A 166 -11.64 2.41 6.93
N MET A 167 -10.51 3.08 6.66
CA MET A 167 -9.71 3.76 7.68
C MET A 167 -8.93 4.92 7.06
N PHE A 168 -9.25 6.16 7.44
CA PHE A 168 -8.60 7.36 6.94
C PHE A 168 -8.57 8.44 8.03
N ALA A 169 -7.58 9.32 7.99
CA ALA A 169 -7.30 10.24 9.09
C ALA A 169 -8.46 11.20 9.44
N SER A 170 -9.28 11.60 8.46
CA SER A 170 -10.45 12.46 8.69
C SER A 170 -11.74 11.70 9.04
N MET A 171 -11.65 10.38 9.27
CA MET A 171 -12.80 9.56 9.63
C MET A 171 -13.37 9.99 10.99
N THR A 172 -14.68 10.29 11.02
CA THR A 172 -15.38 10.66 12.27
C THR A 172 -15.69 9.42 13.10
N GLU A 173 -15.96 9.62 14.38
CA GLU A 173 -16.38 8.53 15.27
C GLU A 173 -17.70 7.90 14.82
N HIS A 174 -18.63 8.71 14.35
CA HIS A 174 -19.90 8.24 13.80
C HIS A 174 -19.68 7.32 12.58
N GLN A 175 -18.82 7.70 11.64
CA GLN A 175 -18.49 6.87 10.47
C GLN A 175 -17.83 5.55 10.90
N ARG A 176 -16.89 5.60 11.87
CA ARG A 176 -16.26 4.41 12.43
C ARG A 176 -17.30 3.47 13.05
N ASP A 177 -18.20 4.00 13.87
CA ASP A 177 -19.22 3.22 14.56
C ASP A 177 -20.24 2.61 13.57
N GLN A 178 -20.56 3.31 12.48
CA GLN A 178 -21.35 2.75 11.38
C GLN A 178 -20.65 1.54 10.73
N VAL A 179 -19.33 1.61 10.49
CA VAL A 179 -18.57 0.47 9.95
C VAL A 179 -18.61 -0.73 10.88
N ILE A 180 -18.43 -0.51 12.18
CA ILE A 180 -18.46 -1.56 13.21
C ILE A 180 -19.83 -2.23 13.27
N ALA A 181 -20.90 -1.44 13.33
CA ALA A 181 -22.27 -1.96 13.37
C ALA A 181 -22.62 -2.76 12.11
N ALA A 182 -22.31 -2.22 10.93
CA ALA A 182 -22.58 -2.90 9.66
C ALA A 182 -21.80 -4.23 9.51
N LEU A 183 -20.52 -4.25 9.96
CA LEU A 183 -19.74 -5.47 9.94
C LEU A 183 -20.28 -6.52 10.92
N ALA A 184 -20.64 -6.10 12.15
CA ALA A 184 -21.21 -7.01 13.15
C ALA A 184 -22.51 -7.67 12.67
N GLU A 185 -23.34 -6.95 11.95
CA GLU A 185 -24.55 -7.49 11.32
C GLU A 185 -24.17 -8.43 10.14
N ALA A 186 -23.24 -7.99 9.28
CA ALA A 186 -22.88 -8.72 8.07
C ALA A 186 -22.24 -10.10 8.33
N VAL A 187 -21.51 -10.28 9.43
CA VAL A 187 -20.85 -11.55 9.76
C VAL A 187 -21.71 -12.53 10.56
N ARG A 188 -22.84 -12.07 11.14
CA ARG A 188 -23.77 -12.90 11.91
C ARG A 188 -24.90 -13.50 11.08
N SER A 189 -25.12 -12.96 9.90
CA SER A 189 -26.19 -13.36 8.97
C SER A 189 -25.67 -14.32 7.90
#